data_9d1b8e08c24d2a245d5ae66431abb7aa
#
_entry.id   9d1b8e08c24d2a245d5ae66431abb7aa
#
_cell.length_a   1.000
_cell.length_b   1.000
_cell.length_c   1.000
_cell.angle_alpha   90.00
_cell.angle_beta   90.00
_cell.angle_gamma   90.00
#
_symmetry.space_group_name_H-M   'P 1'
#
loop_
_entity.id
_entity.type
_entity.pdbx_description
1 polymer ?
#
loop_
_entity_poly.entity_id
_entity_poly.type
_entity_poly.pdbx_seq_one_letter_code
_entity_poly.pdbx_strand_id
1 'polypeptide(L)'
;MKTLDQKIREVSPARRKRIEGRAAELVAEEMSLRELRRAHKLTQERIAETLGIGQDQVSRLEQRSDLLISTLRSYVEAIGGRLTLVAEFPNHKPVVLSGIGGLDTESSAPN
;
A
#
# COMPACT_ATOMS: atom_id res chain seq x y z
N MET A 1 -22.73 -10.80 -5.23
CA MET A 1 -22.16 -9.71 -4.46
C MET A 1 -21.78 -8.57 -5.40
N LYS A 2 -22.12 -7.35 -5.01
CA LYS A 2 -21.86 -6.22 -5.88
C LYS A 2 -20.39 -5.80 -5.80
N THR A 3 -19.86 -5.36 -6.92
CA THR A 3 -18.51 -4.82 -6.96
C THR A 3 -18.50 -3.40 -6.38
N LEU A 4 -17.32 -2.88 -6.14
CA LEU A 4 -17.17 -1.51 -5.66
C LEU A 4 -17.76 -0.53 -6.67
N ASP A 5 -17.53 -0.76 -7.95
CA ASP A 5 -18.09 0.10 -8.99
C ASP A 5 -19.60 0.16 -8.94
N GLN A 6 -20.23 -0.99 -8.75
CA GLN A 6 -21.68 -1.04 -8.67
C GLN A 6 -22.20 -0.28 -7.47
N LYS A 7 -21.50 -0.36 -6.36
CA LYS A 7 -21.90 0.38 -5.16
C LYS A 7 -21.76 1.88 -5.34
N ILE A 8 -20.72 2.29 -6.00
CA ILE A 8 -20.50 3.71 -6.27
C ILE A 8 -21.63 4.29 -7.10
N ARG A 9 -22.13 3.54 -8.07
CA ARG A 9 -23.22 4.00 -8.92
C ARG A 9 -24.54 4.15 -8.18
N GLU A 10 -24.68 3.50 -7.04
CA GLU A 10 -25.94 3.48 -6.30
C GLU A 10 -26.06 4.64 -5.30
N VAL A 11 -25.02 5.45 -5.13
CA VAL A 11 -25.08 6.56 -4.19
C VAL A 11 -25.46 7.85 -4.92
N SER A 12 -25.73 8.92 -4.16
CA SER A 12 -26.10 10.19 -4.74
C SER A 12 -25.00 10.71 -5.68
N PRO A 13 -25.35 11.56 -6.64
CA PRO A 13 -24.36 12.05 -7.59
C PRO A 13 -23.16 12.75 -6.92
N ALA A 14 -23.41 13.62 -5.96
CA ALA A 14 -22.32 14.31 -5.28
C ALA A 14 -21.45 13.36 -4.51
N ARG A 15 -22.09 12.45 -3.78
CA ARG A 15 -21.37 11.47 -2.98
C ARG A 15 -20.63 10.48 -3.89
N ARG A 16 -21.28 10.07 -4.98
CA ARG A 16 -20.67 9.18 -5.93
C ARG A 16 -19.41 9.79 -6.53
N LYS A 17 -19.46 11.07 -6.88
CA LYS A 17 -18.31 11.73 -7.47
C LYS A 17 -17.10 11.70 -6.51
N ARG A 18 -17.34 11.97 -5.23
CA ARG A 18 -16.26 11.91 -4.25
C ARG A 18 -15.71 10.51 -4.09
N ILE A 19 -16.60 9.52 -4.06
CA ILE A 19 -16.18 8.14 -3.90
C ILE A 19 -15.41 7.67 -5.13
N GLU A 20 -15.86 8.02 -6.30
CA GLU A 20 -15.18 7.64 -7.53
C GLU A 20 -13.80 8.28 -7.62
N GLY A 21 -13.68 9.54 -7.23
CA GLY A 21 -12.39 10.20 -7.21
C GLY A 21 -11.42 9.53 -6.27
N ARG A 22 -11.90 9.18 -5.09
CA ARG A 22 -11.06 8.50 -4.11
C ARG A 22 -10.70 7.10 -4.56
N ALA A 23 -11.65 6.38 -5.14
CA ALA A 23 -11.37 5.04 -5.65
C ALA A 23 -10.37 5.10 -6.79
N ALA A 24 -10.48 6.12 -7.66
CA ALA A 24 -9.53 6.27 -8.74
C ALA A 24 -8.12 6.53 -8.21
N GLU A 25 -8.00 7.32 -7.15
CA GLU A 25 -6.70 7.55 -6.55
C GLU A 25 -6.12 6.29 -5.94
N LEU A 26 -6.98 5.49 -5.30
CA LEU A 26 -6.51 4.26 -4.65
C LEU A 26 -6.13 3.17 -5.64
N VAL A 27 -6.77 3.15 -6.82
CA VAL A 27 -6.52 2.10 -7.80
C VAL A 27 -5.98 2.63 -9.11
N ALA A 28 -5.53 3.89 -9.11
CA ALA A 28 -5.06 4.53 -10.35
C ALA A 28 -3.89 3.78 -10.94
N GLU A 29 -3.09 3.15 -10.09
CA GLU A 29 -1.93 2.41 -10.54
C GLU A 29 -1.87 1.10 -9.79
N GLU A 30 -1.70 0.02 -10.54
CA GLU A 30 -1.48 -1.29 -9.95
C GLU A 30 -0.08 -1.72 -10.32
N MET A 31 0.73 -1.95 -9.30
CA MET A 31 2.13 -2.28 -9.51
C MET A 31 2.55 -3.41 -8.60
N SER A 32 3.44 -4.26 -9.09
CA SER A 32 4.17 -5.17 -8.22
C SER A 32 5.21 -4.38 -7.44
N LEU A 33 5.78 -5.01 -6.43
CA LEU A 33 6.84 -4.35 -5.65
C LEU A 33 8.02 -3.99 -6.54
N ARG A 34 8.36 -4.88 -7.48
CA ARG A 34 9.45 -4.61 -8.40
C ARG A 34 9.15 -3.40 -9.26
N GLU A 35 7.93 -3.31 -9.77
CA GLU A 35 7.56 -2.18 -10.61
C GLU A 35 7.56 -0.89 -9.80
N LEU A 36 7.10 -0.94 -8.56
CA LEU A 36 7.13 0.22 -7.69
C LEU A 36 8.55 0.71 -7.47
N ARG A 37 9.46 -0.22 -7.19
CA ARG A 37 10.86 0.12 -7.01
C ARG A 37 11.46 0.76 -8.27
N ARG A 38 11.16 0.15 -9.42
CA ARG A 38 11.69 0.66 -10.70
C ARG A 38 11.11 2.02 -11.04
N ALA A 39 9.86 2.25 -10.71
CA ALA A 39 9.23 3.53 -10.97
C ALA A 39 9.94 4.65 -10.20
N HIS A 40 10.54 4.32 -9.08
CA HIS A 40 11.32 5.28 -8.30
C HIS A 40 12.81 5.22 -8.62
N LYS A 41 13.16 4.50 -9.68
CA LYS A 41 14.54 4.45 -10.19
C LYS A 41 15.53 3.92 -9.17
N LEU A 42 15.10 2.94 -8.37
CA LEU A 42 15.94 2.32 -7.36
C LEU A 42 16.30 0.90 -7.77
N THR A 43 17.50 0.47 -7.43
CA THR A 43 17.95 -0.88 -7.69
C THR A 43 17.71 -1.77 -6.47
N GLN A 44 17.71 -3.08 -6.69
CA GLN A 44 17.62 -4.01 -5.58
C GLN A 44 18.77 -3.82 -4.62
N GLU A 45 19.95 -3.49 -5.15
CA GLU A 45 21.14 -3.26 -4.33
C GLU A 45 20.92 -2.08 -3.38
N ARG A 46 20.31 -1.01 -3.90
CA ARG A 46 20.07 0.15 -3.08
C ARG A 46 19.08 -0.14 -1.96
N ILE A 47 18.01 -0.88 -2.28
CA ILE A 47 17.04 -1.28 -1.26
C ILE A 47 17.72 -2.17 -0.23
N ALA A 48 18.56 -3.09 -0.68
CA ALA A 48 19.28 -3.99 0.22
C ALA A 48 20.15 -3.21 1.20
N GLU A 49 20.86 -2.19 0.70
CA GLU A 49 21.67 -1.34 1.55
C GLU A 49 20.82 -0.64 2.62
N THR A 50 19.69 -0.09 2.20
CA THR A 50 18.84 0.65 3.11
C THR A 50 18.26 -0.26 4.19
N LEU A 51 17.92 -1.50 3.81
CA LEU A 51 17.33 -2.45 4.73
C LEU A 51 18.35 -3.25 5.52
N GLY A 52 19.62 -3.18 5.13
CA GLY A 52 20.67 -3.94 5.80
C GLY A 52 20.59 -5.43 5.53
N ILE A 53 20.14 -5.81 4.33
CA ILE A 53 20.03 -7.23 3.95
C ILE A 53 20.72 -7.43 2.61
N GLY A 54 20.78 -8.68 2.15
CA GLY A 54 21.40 -8.98 0.87
C GLY A 54 20.47 -8.70 -0.28
N GLN A 55 21.05 -8.48 -1.46
CA GLN A 55 20.28 -8.24 -2.67
C GLN A 55 19.40 -9.43 -3.01
N ASP A 56 19.89 -10.64 -2.77
CA ASP A 56 19.10 -11.83 -3.03
C ASP A 56 17.88 -11.90 -2.14
N GLN A 57 17.96 -11.36 -0.92
CA GLN A 57 16.79 -11.29 -0.04
C GLN A 57 15.78 -10.31 -0.57
N VAL A 58 16.23 -9.18 -1.13
CA VAL A 58 15.31 -8.23 -1.75
C VAL A 58 14.64 -8.87 -2.96
N SER A 59 15.41 -9.60 -3.77
CA SER A 59 14.85 -10.28 -4.93
C SER A 59 13.77 -11.27 -4.52
N ARG A 60 14.02 -12.07 -3.50
CA ARG A 60 13.04 -13.04 -3.01
C ARG A 60 11.81 -12.35 -2.44
N LEU A 61 12.01 -11.24 -1.73
CA LEU A 61 10.91 -10.47 -1.17
C LEU A 61 9.99 -9.97 -2.27
N GLU A 62 10.56 -9.49 -3.37
CA GLU A 62 9.76 -8.95 -4.47
C GLU A 62 8.96 -10.02 -5.21
N GLN A 63 9.35 -11.28 -5.06
CA GLN A 63 8.67 -12.38 -5.74
C GLN A 63 7.57 -13.03 -4.89
N ARG A 64 7.49 -12.68 -3.62
CA ARG A 64 6.53 -13.34 -2.74
C ARG A 64 5.18 -12.67 -2.81
N SER A 65 4.14 -13.47 -2.62
CA SER A 65 2.77 -12.96 -2.55
C SER A 65 2.25 -12.88 -1.13
N ASP A 66 2.99 -13.42 -0.16
CA ASP A 66 2.59 -13.37 1.23
C ASP A 66 3.76 -12.85 2.07
N LEU A 67 3.64 -11.61 2.47
CA LEU A 67 4.69 -10.96 3.25
C LEU A 67 4.12 -10.52 4.59
N LEU A 68 5.00 -10.51 5.58
CA LEU A 68 4.64 -9.85 6.82
C LEU A 68 4.43 -8.38 6.54
N ILE A 69 3.45 -7.80 7.20
CA ILE A 69 3.15 -6.38 6.99
C ILE A 69 4.33 -5.52 7.40
N SER A 70 5.04 -5.91 8.46
CA SER A 70 6.21 -5.16 8.88
C SER A 70 7.31 -5.19 7.82
N THR A 71 7.47 -6.32 7.15
CA THR A 71 8.44 -6.43 6.07
C THR A 71 8.04 -5.55 4.89
N LEU A 72 6.76 -5.60 4.52
CA LEU A 72 6.26 -4.77 3.44
C LEU A 72 6.40 -3.29 3.77
N ARG A 73 6.11 -2.92 5.01
CA ARG A 73 6.26 -1.54 5.45
C ARG A 73 7.70 -1.07 5.30
N SER A 74 8.63 -1.90 5.75
CA SER A 74 10.05 -1.55 5.66
C SER A 74 10.49 -1.37 4.21
N TYR A 75 10.00 -2.23 3.33
CA TYR A 75 10.32 -2.15 1.91
C TYR A 75 9.80 -0.84 1.31
N VAL A 76 8.56 -0.50 1.59
CA VAL A 76 7.95 0.73 1.06
C VAL A 76 8.68 1.95 1.60
N GLU A 77 9.06 1.94 2.87
CA GLU A 77 9.80 3.04 3.47
C GLU A 77 11.20 3.16 2.86
N ALA A 78 11.80 2.03 2.52
CA ALA A 78 13.11 2.07 1.87
C ALA A 78 13.05 2.74 0.49
N ILE A 79 11.89 2.67 -0.16
CA ILE A 79 11.68 3.36 -1.43
C ILE A 79 11.44 4.86 -1.21
N GLY A 80 11.08 5.25 -0.01
CA GLY A 80 10.79 6.63 0.33
C GLY A 80 9.31 6.89 0.54
N GLY A 81 8.52 5.83 0.60
CA GLY A 81 7.08 5.97 0.77
C GLY A 81 6.62 5.58 2.15
N ARG A 82 5.33 5.39 2.26
CA ARG A 82 4.71 5.04 3.52
C ARG A 82 3.58 4.04 3.23
N LEU A 83 3.55 2.96 3.98
CA LEU A 83 2.51 1.95 3.79
C LEU A 83 1.30 2.29 4.65
N THR A 84 0.15 2.29 4.01
CA THR A 84 -1.12 2.47 4.70
C THR A 84 -2.04 1.34 4.29
N LEU A 85 -2.69 0.71 5.26
CA LEU A 85 -3.65 -0.35 5.00
C LEU A 85 -5.05 0.21 5.05
N VAL A 86 -5.83 -0.06 4.02
CA VAL A 86 -7.19 0.44 3.90
C VAL A 86 -8.11 -0.74 3.64
N ALA A 87 -9.16 -0.84 4.45
CA ALA A 87 -10.21 -1.83 4.25
C ALA A 87 -11.42 -1.13 3.65
N GLU A 88 -11.95 -1.71 2.57
CA GLU A 88 -13.07 -1.12 1.86
C GLU A 88 -14.27 -2.04 1.90
N PHE A 89 -15.42 -1.47 2.23
CA PHE A 89 -16.67 -2.22 2.30
C PHE A 89 -17.72 -1.50 1.45
N PRO A 90 -18.63 -2.25 0.83
CA PRO A 90 -19.55 -1.66 -0.15
C PRO A 90 -20.39 -0.49 0.33
N ASN A 91 -20.81 -0.50 1.58
CA ASN A 91 -21.70 0.54 2.11
C ASN A 91 -21.06 1.34 3.21
N HIS A 92 -19.76 1.52 3.14
CA HIS A 92 -19.05 2.14 4.24
C HIS A 92 -17.89 2.96 3.70
N LYS A 93 -17.51 4.00 4.44
CA LYS A 93 -16.31 4.73 4.10
C LYS A 93 -15.10 3.84 4.27
N PRO A 94 -14.06 4.04 3.47
CA PRO A 94 -12.82 3.28 3.66
C PRO A 94 -12.30 3.46 5.09
N VAL A 95 -11.80 2.38 5.65
CA VAL A 95 -11.29 2.36 7.01
C VAL A 95 -9.79 2.13 6.97
N VAL A 96 -9.05 3.07 7.56
CA VAL A 96 -7.60 2.91 7.67
C VAL A 96 -7.34 2.03 8.89
N LEU A 97 -6.63 0.93 8.67
CA LEU A 97 -6.27 0.02 9.74
C LEU A 97 -4.96 0.49 10.38
N SER A 98 -4.92 0.52 11.69
CA SER A 98 -3.74 0.96 12.41
C SER A 98 -3.34 -0.09 13.43
N GLY A 99 -2.11 0.03 13.93
CA GLY A 99 -1.62 -0.90 14.96
C GLY A 99 -1.26 -2.27 14.43
N ILE A 100 -1.14 -2.43 13.12
CA ILE A 100 -0.82 -3.71 12.52
C ILE A 100 0.57 -3.62 11.92
N GLY A 101 1.44 -4.54 12.28
CA GLY A 101 2.78 -4.60 11.72
C GLY A 101 3.58 -3.33 11.94
N GLY A 102 3.31 -2.60 13.01
CA GLY A 102 4.04 -1.38 13.29
C GLY A 102 3.59 -0.19 12.47
N LEU A 103 2.40 -0.26 11.87
CA LEU A 103 1.90 0.85 11.04
C LEU A 103 1.29 1.98 11.87
N ASP A 104 1.19 1.80 13.15
CA ASP A 104 0.64 2.83 14.01
C ASP A 104 1.57 4.03 14.02
N THR A 105 1.09 5.15 13.52
CA THR A 105 1.94 6.32 13.37
C THR A 105 2.34 6.92 14.71
N GLU A 106 1.51 6.75 15.69
CA GLU A 106 1.86 7.25 17.01
C GLU A 106 3.01 6.50 17.60
N SER A 107 3.03 5.21 17.33
CA SER A 107 4.12 4.41 17.84
C SER A 107 5.43 4.85 17.24
N SER A 108 5.36 5.46 16.11
CA SER A 108 6.58 5.94 15.49
C SER A 108 7.18 7.08 16.26
N ALA A 109 6.35 7.65 17.06
CA ALA A 109 6.96 8.60 17.95
C ALA A 109 7.90 7.86 18.79
N PRO A 110 8.64 7.96 18.76
CA PRO A 110 9.46 7.23 19.19
C PRO A 110 9.90 6.91 20.01
N ASN A 111 9.50 6.70 19.92
CA ASN A 111 9.64 6.30 20.82
C ASN A 111 10.55 6.36 20.90
#